data_3718402772c9e74cc77663467fbaef23
#
_entry.id   3718402772c9e74cc77663467fbaef23
#
_cell.length_a   1.000
_cell.length_b   1.000
_cell.length_c   1.000
_cell.angle_alpha   90.00
_cell.angle_beta   90.00
_cell.angle_gamma   90.00
#
_symmetry.space_group_name_H-M   'P 1'
#
loop_
_entity.id
_entity.type
_entity.pdbx_description
1 polymer ?
#
loop_
_entity_poly.entity_id
_entity_poly.type
_entity_poly.pdbx_seq_one_letter_code
_entity_poly.pdbx_strand_id
1 'polypeptide(L)'
;MAILSDLISRTRLELGDQPVQFTFNAVGDGTTKDFTLQCKPVDPATLYVLVDGVAAATPDDYTLEQDQGVVHFVNAPDLDSVILITGTRYRYFTDLDIVGFINTAVEQHTHNRSDSYGSQVTIGSIPAVEEYPLCILATIEALWVLSTDAAFDINITAPDGVTIPRSQRYQQLTDMIAKRWEQYRTLCAQLNIGLWRIEMGNLRRTSRTTNKLVPIYMPQEIDDSRRPERVYIQNDLTGRNVPQPYTQVWDLVLYQGDSYEIEFDFPFDITGYTYKSQIRKIGRAHV
;
A
#
# COMPACT_ATOMS: atom_id res chain seq x y z
N MET A 1 -8.31 -1.65 8.93
CA MET A 1 -7.77 -0.32 8.65
C MET A 1 -6.28 -0.39 8.84
N ALA A 2 -5.52 -0.12 7.81
CA ALA A 2 -4.06 -0.08 7.89
C ALA A 2 -3.64 1.14 8.74
N ILE A 3 -2.73 0.92 9.69
CA ILE A 3 -2.14 1.99 10.49
C ILE A 3 -0.79 2.34 9.87
N LEU A 4 -0.57 3.61 9.56
CA LEU A 4 0.63 4.06 8.84
C LEU A 4 1.93 3.67 9.57
N SER A 5 1.97 3.75 10.91
CA SER A 5 3.13 3.34 11.71
C SER A 5 3.49 1.86 11.54
N ASP A 6 2.47 1.00 11.42
CA ASP A 6 2.68 -0.43 11.23
C ASP A 6 3.20 -0.74 9.82
N LEU A 7 2.70 0.00 8.80
CA LEU A 7 3.20 -0.09 7.44
C LEU A 7 4.66 0.36 7.34
N ILE A 8 5.04 1.47 8.00
CA ILE A 8 6.43 1.95 8.07
C ILE A 8 7.31 0.86 8.69
N SER A 9 6.94 0.36 9.85
CA SER A 9 7.72 -0.66 10.58
C SER A 9 7.91 -1.93 9.77
N ARG A 10 6.85 -2.41 9.11
CA ARG A 10 6.91 -3.60 8.22
C ARG A 10 7.76 -3.34 6.99
N THR A 11 7.61 -2.18 6.34
CA THR A 11 8.41 -1.83 5.15
C THR A 11 9.89 -1.77 5.51
N ARG A 12 10.26 -1.19 6.67
CA ARG A 12 11.63 -1.19 7.18
C ARG A 12 12.16 -2.60 7.45
N LEU A 13 11.33 -3.47 8.01
CA LEU A 13 11.70 -4.89 8.24
C LEU A 13 12.00 -5.60 6.91
N GLU A 14 11.14 -5.44 5.90
CA GLU A 14 11.31 -6.06 4.59
C GLU A 14 12.52 -5.48 3.81
N LEU A 15 12.83 -4.21 4.02
CA LEU A 15 14.00 -3.54 3.45
C LEU A 15 15.31 -3.91 4.18
N GLY A 16 15.23 -4.36 5.44
CA GLY A 16 16.38 -4.56 6.31
C GLY A 16 16.96 -3.25 6.87
N ASP A 17 16.16 -2.18 6.89
CA ASP A 17 16.53 -0.85 7.39
C ASP A 17 16.08 -0.68 8.85
N GLN A 18 16.69 -1.47 9.73
CA GLN A 18 16.36 -1.47 11.16
C GLN A 18 17.06 -0.32 11.89
N PRO A 19 16.41 0.29 12.90
CA PRO A 19 17.02 1.33 13.72
C PRO A 19 18.20 0.80 14.52
N VAL A 20 19.31 1.53 14.51
CA VAL A 20 20.54 1.21 15.24
C VAL A 20 20.83 2.33 16.21
N GLN A 21 21.04 2.01 17.48
CA GLN A 21 21.42 2.99 18.48
C GLN A 21 22.81 3.56 18.22
N PHE A 22 22.99 4.85 18.48
CA PHE A 22 24.28 5.51 18.44
C PHE A 22 24.45 6.44 19.64
N THR A 23 25.71 6.76 19.92
CA THR A 23 26.11 7.75 20.93
C THR A 23 27.22 8.60 20.33
N PHE A 24 27.07 9.90 20.43
CA PHE A 24 28.06 10.87 19.98
C PHE A 24 28.45 11.78 21.17
N ASN A 25 29.76 11.96 21.35
CA ASN A 25 30.32 12.80 22.38
C ASN A 25 31.15 13.93 21.76
N ALA A 26 30.97 15.13 22.23
CA ALA A 26 31.76 16.29 21.82
C ALA A 26 32.02 17.21 23.02
N VAL A 27 32.92 18.14 22.83
CA VAL A 27 33.20 19.21 23.82
C VAL A 27 32.90 20.53 23.15
N GLY A 28 32.22 21.41 23.86
CA GLY A 28 31.92 22.76 23.41
C GLY A 28 33.19 23.62 23.36
N ASP A 29 33.29 24.47 22.36
CA ASP A 29 34.38 25.44 22.19
C ASP A 29 33.92 26.90 22.40
N GLY A 30 32.68 27.11 22.78
CA GLY A 30 32.06 28.42 22.98
C GLY A 30 31.70 29.14 21.65
N THR A 31 32.00 28.56 20.50
CA THR A 31 31.83 29.22 19.19
C THR A 31 31.06 28.34 18.15
N THR A 32 31.32 27.05 18.14
CA THR A 32 30.72 26.10 17.17
C THR A 32 29.29 25.81 17.59
N LYS A 33 28.38 25.97 16.61
CA LYS A 33 26.96 25.67 16.79
C LYS A 33 26.55 24.36 16.10
N ASP A 34 27.30 23.90 15.09
CA ASP A 34 26.95 22.82 14.23
C ASP A 34 27.81 21.59 14.54
N PHE A 35 27.14 20.54 15.01
CA PHE A 35 27.79 19.28 15.35
C PHE A 35 27.34 18.19 14.38
N THR A 36 28.27 17.74 13.54
CA THR A 36 28.00 16.66 12.58
C THR A 36 28.13 15.32 13.27
N LEU A 37 27.03 14.59 13.32
CA LEU A 37 26.98 13.22 13.79
C LEU A 37 27.64 12.30 12.75
N GLN A 38 28.33 11.26 13.20
CA GLN A 38 28.98 10.31 12.28
C GLN A 38 28.00 9.31 11.67
N CYS A 39 26.70 9.62 11.72
CA CYS A 39 25.64 8.74 11.28
C CYS A 39 24.50 9.55 10.67
N LYS A 40 23.89 8.97 9.64
CA LYS A 40 22.73 9.52 8.94
C LYS A 40 21.99 8.41 8.18
N PRO A 41 20.67 8.52 7.98
CA PRO A 41 19.76 9.51 8.59
C PRO A 41 19.51 9.21 10.07
N VAL A 42 19.16 10.24 10.83
CA VAL A 42 18.91 10.17 12.27
C VAL A 42 17.41 10.28 12.52
N ASP A 43 16.90 9.46 13.44
CA ASP A 43 15.50 9.52 13.84
C ASP A 43 15.28 10.67 14.86
N PRO A 44 14.53 11.71 14.48
CA PRO A 44 14.29 12.86 15.38
C PRO A 44 13.47 12.49 16.62
N ALA A 45 12.64 11.44 16.54
CA ALA A 45 11.78 11.04 17.66
C ALA A 45 12.53 10.41 18.82
N THR A 46 13.72 9.86 18.55
CA THR A 46 14.54 9.16 19.55
C THR A 46 15.77 9.96 19.96
N LEU A 47 16.00 11.13 19.34
CA LEU A 47 17.18 11.94 19.62
C LEU A 47 17.08 12.57 21.00
N TYR A 48 18.13 12.39 21.79
CA TYR A 48 18.27 12.97 23.12
C TYR A 48 19.62 13.67 23.23
N VAL A 49 19.59 14.96 23.50
CA VAL A 49 20.77 15.82 23.57
C VAL A 49 20.95 16.30 25.00
N LEU A 50 22.14 16.12 25.56
CA LEU A 50 22.54 16.60 26.87
C LEU A 50 23.73 17.52 26.70
N VAL A 51 23.69 18.67 27.39
CA VAL A 51 24.81 19.58 27.55
C VAL A 51 25.09 19.70 29.05
N ASP A 52 26.28 19.31 29.49
CA ASP A 52 26.68 19.22 30.91
C ASP A 52 25.70 18.44 31.78
N GLY A 53 25.06 17.41 31.20
CA GLY A 53 24.05 16.59 31.88
C GLY A 53 22.66 17.19 31.94
N VAL A 54 22.46 18.39 31.37
CA VAL A 54 21.15 19.03 31.25
C VAL A 54 20.55 18.72 29.89
N ALA A 55 19.28 18.29 29.85
CA ALA A 55 18.59 17.98 28.61
C ALA A 55 18.28 19.28 27.84
N ALA A 56 18.72 19.35 26.60
CA ALA A 56 18.35 20.38 25.65
C ALA A 56 16.99 20.05 24.96
N ALA A 57 16.19 21.07 24.74
CA ALA A 57 14.88 20.94 24.14
C ALA A 57 14.88 21.40 22.68
N THR A 58 14.21 20.62 21.80
CA THR A 58 13.97 21.04 20.43
C THR A 58 12.59 21.70 20.34
N PRO A 59 12.37 22.78 19.56
CA PRO A 59 13.37 23.50 18.75
C PRO A 59 14.08 24.65 19.46
N ASP A 60 13.87 24.86 20.79
CA ASP A 60 14.29 26.04 21.50
C ASP A 60 15.82 26.11 21.65
N ASP A 61 16.47 25.00 21.97
CA ASP A 61 17.91 24.92 22.21
C ASP A 61 18.67 24.43 20.98
N TYR A 62 18.08 23.49 20.20
CA TYR A 62 18.70 22.95 19.01
C TYR A 62 17.68 22.53 17.95
N THR A 63 18.14 22.36 16.70
CA THR A 63 17.41 21.73 15.59
C THR A 63 18.24 20.62 14.99
N LEU A 64 17.57 19.61 14.44
CA LEU A 64 18.22 18.48 13.78
C LEU A 64 17.95 18.50 12.27
N GLU A 65 19.01 18.46 11.48
CA GLU A 65 18.94 18.13 10.06
C GLU A 65 19.15 16.62 9.90
N GLN A 66 18.03 15.89 9.85
CA GLN A 66 18.04 14.42 9.96
C GLN A 66 18.79 13.73 8.82
N ASP A 67 18.70 14.27 7.58
CA ASP A 67 19.31 13.69 6.38
C ASP A 67 20.82 13.85 6.34
N GLN A 68 21.32 14.93 6.91
CA GLN A 68 22.74 15.22 7.00
C GLN A 68 23.36 14.69 8.30
N GLY A 69 22.51 14.45 9.32
CA GLY A 69 22.97 14.09 10.65
C GLY A 69 23.70 15.26 11.34
N VAL A 70 23.17 16.49 11.23
CA VAL A 70 23.74 17.68 11.84
C VAL A 70 22.80 18.23 12.90
N VAL A 71 23.34 18.45 14.08
CA VAL A 71 22.64 19.13 15.18
C VAL A 71 23.09 20.57 15.21
N HIS A 72 22.16 21.49 15.02
CA HIS A 72 22.40 22.94 15.05
C HIS A 72 21.91 23.51 16.38
N PHE A 73 22.82 23.97 17.22
CA PHE A 73 22.47 24.67 18.46
C PHE A 73 22.09 26.11 18.17
N VAL A 74 21.06 26.61 18.82
CA VAL A 74 20.64 28.01 18.74
C VAL A 74 21.74 28.90 19.33
N ASN A 75 22.28 28.51 20.49
CA ASN A 75 23.43 29.13 21.13
C ASN A 75 24.59 28.15 21.15
N ALA A 76 25.81 28.61 20.86
CA ALA A 76 26.98 27.76 20.96
C ALA A 76 27.13 27.22 22.40
N PRO A 77 27.34 25.90 22.59
CA PRO A 77 27.64 25.36 23.92
C PRO A 77 28.90 26.00 24.51
N ASP A 78 28.89 26.22 25.82
CA ASP A 78 29.97 26.88 26.51
C ASP A 78 31.32 26.17 26.34
N LEU A 79 32.40 26.90 26.54
CA LEU A 79 33.75 26.36 26.49
C LEU A 79 33.89 25.21 27.51
N ASP A 80 34.46 24.09 27.11
CA ASP A 80 34.65 22.88 27.90
C ASP A 80 33.35 22.16 28.33
N SER A 81 32.18 22.59 27.86
CA SER A 81 30.92 21.87 28.10
C SER A 81 30.94 20.50 27.46
N VAL A 82 30.40 19.50 28.14
CA VAL A 82 30.30 18.13 27.65
C VAL A 82 28.98 17.93 26.93
N ILE A 83 29.04 17.66 25.64
CA ILE A 83 27.87 17.38 24.80
C ILE A 83 27.74 15.87 24.58
N LEU A 84 26.61 15.31 24.99
CA LEU A 84 26.27 13.93 24.80
C LEU A 84 24.99 13.84 23.96
N ILE A 85 25.07 13.22 22.77
CA ILE A 85 23.94 13.01 21.90
C ILE A 85 23.71 11.51 21.72
N THR A 86 22.52 11.05 22.05
CA THR A 86 22.11 9.66 21.89
C THR A 86 20.83 9.57 21.08
N GLY A 87 20.67 8.48 20.34
CA GLY A 87 19.47 8.28 19.54
C GLY A 87 19.54 7.03 18.68
N THR A 88 18.64 6.92 17.76
CA THR A 88 18.66 5.87 16.74
C THR A 88 18.89 6.46 15.35
N ARG A 89 19.56 5.69 14.52
CA ARG A 89 19.78 6.01 13.11
C ARG A 89 19.26 4.89 12.24
N TYR A 90 18.86 5.24 11.06
CA TYR A 90 18.58 4.29 10.01
C TYR A 90 19.77 4.13 9.08
N ARG A 91 19.71 3.13 8.24
CA ARG A 91 20.80 2.86 7.30
C ARG A 91 20.63 3.60 5.96
N TYR A 92 19.37 3.73 5.51
CA TYR A 92 19.09 4.19 4.16
C TYR A 92 18.14 5.38 4.10
N PHE A 93 16.98 5.31 4.79
CA PHE A 93 15.88 6.23 4.57
C PHE A 93 15.33 6.81 5.86
N THR A 94 14.83 8.03 5.78
CA THR A 94 14.04 8.65 6.84
C THR A 94 12.63 8.04 6.88
N ASP A 95 11.86 8.29 7.94
CA ASP A 95 10.46 7.90 8.00
C ASP A 95 9.62 8.62 6.94
N LEU A 96 9.98 9.87 6.62
CA LEU A 96 9.32 10.65 5.58
C LEU A 96 9.50 10.01 4.19
N ASP A 97 10.70 9.52 3.89
CA ASP A 97 10.96 8.80 2.63
C ASP A 97 10.12 7.53 2.55
N ILE A 98 10.09 6.75 3.62
CA ILE A 98 9.27 5.51 3.69
C ILE A 98 7.79 5.83 3.48
N VAL A 99 7.28 6.91 4.08
CA VAL A 99 5.90 7.38 3.85
C VAL A 99 5.69 7.72 2.36
N GLY A 100 6.66 8.36 1.72
CA GLY A 100 6.63 8.63 0.27
C GLY A 100 6.50 7.35 -0.54
N PHE A 101 7.31 6.32 -0.25
CA PHE A 101 7.24 5.01 -0.93
C PHE A 101 5.92 4.29 -0.67
N ILE A 102 5.39 4.36 0.55
CA ILE A 102 4.08 3.79 0.86
C ILE A 102 2.98 4.49 0.07
N ASN A 103 2.98 5.82 -0.05
CA ASN A 103 2.00 6.56 -0.83
C ASN A 103 2.04 6.17 -2.31
N THR A 104 3.24 6.11 -2.90
CA THR A 104 3.42 5.63 -4.29
C THR A 104 2.92 4.20 -4.46
N ALA A 105 3.23 3.33 -3.50
CA ALA A 105 2.76 1.95 -3.50
C ALA A 105 1.23 1.87 -3.41
N VAL A 106 0.58 2.71 -2.61
CA VAL A 106 -0.88 2.80 -2.52
C VAL A 106 -1.47 3.20 -3.86
N GLU A 107 -0.94 4.23 -4.51
CA GLU A 107 -1.42 4.69 -5.82
C GLU A 107 -1.30 3.59 -6.88
N GLN A 108 -0.19 2.88 -6.93
CA GLN A 108 0.02 1.77 -7.86
C GLN A 108 -0.87 0.57 -7.55
N HIS A 109 -0.96 0.18 -6.27
CA HIS A 109 -1.74 -0.97 -5.82
C HIS A 109 -3.24 -0.77 -6.02
N THR A 110 -3.71 0.45 -5.82
CA THR A 110 -5.13 0.81 -5.92
C THR A 110 -5.50 1.47 -7.25
N HIS A 111 -4.60 1.39 -8.23
CA HIS A 111 -4.85 1.99 -9.55
C HIS A 111 -6.16 1.48 -10.15
N ASN A 112 -7.00 2.42 -10.59
CA ASN A 112 -8.36 2.16 -11.09
C ASN A 112 -9.33 1.50 -10.09
N ARG A 113 -9.03 1.51 -8.80
CA ARG A 113 -9.94 1.06 -7.75
C ARG A 113 -10.59 2.26 -7.08
N SER A 114 -11.88 2.13 -6.84
CA SER A 114 -12.63 3.08 -6.01
C SER A 114 -13.29 2.32 -4.87
N ASP A 115 -13.50 3.02 -3.78
CA ASP A 115 -14.22 2.53 -2.64
C ASP A 115 -15.74 2.42 -2.97
N SER A 116 -16.54 1.85 -2.05
CA SER A 116 -18.00 1.69 -2.21
C SER A 116 -18.75 2.99 -2.47
N TYR A 117 -18.16 4.13 -2.16
CA TYR A 117 -18.71 5.46 -2.39
C TYR A 117 -18.19 6.12 -3.67
N GLY A 118 -17.37 5.42 -4.47
CA GLY A 118 -16.75 5.96 -5.68
C GLY A 118 -15.56 6.87 -5.42
N SER A 119 -15.10 6.99 -4.18
CA SER A 119 -13.89 7.74 -3.81
C SER A 119 -12.63 6.93 -4.08
N GLN A 120 -11.52 7.61 -4.30
CA GLN A 120 -10.22 6.95 -4.45
C GLN A 120 -9.83 6.23 -3.15
N VAL A 121 -9.30 5.04 -3.27
CA VAL A 121 -8.82 4.25 -2.11
C VAL A 121 -7.62 4.97 -1.48
N THR A 122 -7.66 5.13 -0.17
CA THR A 122 -6.58 5.73 0.64
C THR A 122 -5.99 4.70 1.59
N ILE A 123 -4.86 5.02 2.23
CA ILE A 123 -4.22 4.14 3.23
C ILE A 123 -5.23 3.64 4.27
N GLY A 124 -6.10 4.53 4.76
CA GLY A 124 -7.09 4.20 5.79
C GLY A 124 -8.24 3.29 5.32
N SER A 125 -8.49 3.17 4.01
CA SER A 125 -9.55 2.33 3.46
C SER A 125 -9.05 0.98 2.92
N ILE A 126 -7.74 0.73 2.95
CA ILE A 126 -7.16 -0.53 2.50
C ILE A 126 -7.51 -1.66 3.49
N PRO A 127 -7.99 -2.82 3.01
CA PRO A 127 -8.20 -4.00 3.84
C PRO A 127 -6.90 -4.52 4.46
N ALA A 128 -6.98 -5.05 5.69
CA ALA A 128 -5.81 -5.60 6.39
C ALA A 128 -5.09 -6.73 5.62
N VAL A 129 -5.83 -7.45 4.78
CA VAL A 129 -5.26 -8.53 3.94
C VAL A 129 -4.30 -7.98 2.86
N GLU A 130 -4.51 -6.72 2.44
CA GLU A 130 -3.71 -6.06 1.40
C GLU A 130 -2.48 -5.33 1.96
N GLU A 131 -2.34 -5.21 3.28
CA GLU A 131 -1.23 -4.51 3.93
C GLU A 131 0.14 -5.11 3.57
N TYR A 132 0.24 -6.44 3.58
CA TYR A 132 1.52 -7.10 3.29
C TYR A 132 1.96 -6.95 1.83
N PRO A 133 1.12 -7.20 0.82
CA PRO A 133 1.44 -6.85 -0.58
C PRO A 133 1.85 -5.39 -0.76
N LEU A 134 1.18 -4.47 -0.06
CA LEU A 134 1.50 -3.05 -0.11
C LEU A 134 2.91 -2.75 0.44
N CYS A 135 3.28 -3.35 1.58
CA CYS A 135 4.63 -3.21 2.14
C CYS A 135 5.71 -3.74 1.19
N ILE A 136 5.44 -4.86 0.49
CA ILE A 136 6.37 -5.38 -0.52
C ILE A 136 6.51 -4.41 -1.69
N LEU A 137 5.42 -3.81 -2.15
CA LEU A 137 5.47 -2.83 -3.24
C LEU A 137 6.24 -1.57 -2.80
N ALA A 138 5.99 -1.04 -1.58
CA ALA A 138 6.77 0.06 -1.02
C ALA A 138 8.27 -0.28 -0.91
N THR A 139 8.60 -1.52 -0.53
CA THR A 139 9.99 -2.00 -0.51
C THR A 139 10.62 -2.00 -1.91
N ILE A 140 9.86 -2.35 -2.94
CA ILE A 140 10.33 -2.30 -4.34
C ILE A 140 10.67 -0.86 -4.74
N GLU A 141 9.82 0.12 -4.40
CA GLU A 141 10.07 1.53 -4.67
C GLU A 141 11.35 2.02 -3.98
N ALA A 142 11.54 1.66 -2.70
CA ALA A 142 12.75 1.96 -1.96
C ALA A 142 14.01 1.33 -2.60
N LEU A 143 13.93 0.07 -3.03
CA LEU A 143 15.04 -0.62 -3.71
C LEU A 143 15.35 0.01 -5.06
N TRP A 144 14.38 0.56 -5.79
CA TRP A 144 14.62 1.30 -7.03
C TRP A 144 15.46 2.54 -6.79
N VAL A 145 15.20 3.31 -5.72
CA VAL A 145 16.03 4.46 -5.35
C VAL A 145 17.47 4.03 -5.05
N LEU A 146 17.65 2.95 -4.27
CA LEU A 146 18.98 2.40 -3.99
C LEU A 146 19.69 1.88 -5.24
N SER A 147 18.95 1.32 -6.20
CA SER A 147 19.54 0.84 -7.46
C SER A 147 19.98 1.99 -8.34
N THR A 148 19.26 3.10 -8.34
CA THR A 148 19.63 4.32 -9.06
C THR A 148 20.94 4.89 -8.51
N ASP A 149 21.09 4.93 -7.18
CA ASP A 149 22.34 5.32 -6.53
C ASP A 149 23.50 4.37 -6.92
N ALA A 150 23.26 3.07 -6.84
CA ALA A 150 24.25 2.05 -7.19
C ALA A 150 24.63 2.02 -8.68
N ALA A 151 23.79 2.57 -9.57
CA ALA A 151 24.11 2.64 -11.00
C ALA A 151 25.31 3.53 -11.32
N PHE A 152 25.63 4.48 -10.44
CA PHE A 152 26.80 5.36 -10.56
C PHE A 152 28.04 4.82 -9.84
N ASP A 153 27.95 3.67 -9.18
CA ASP A 153 29.10 3.07 -8.49
C ASP A 153 30.14 2.57 -9.49
N ILE A 154 31.40 3.06 -9.35
CA ILE A 154 32.55 2.65 -10.18
C ILE A 154 33.37 1.61 -9.42
N ASN A 155 33.89 0.63 -10.14
CA ASN A 155 34.84 -0.33 -9.57
C ASN A 155 36.13 0.39 -9.16
N ILE A 156 36.58 0.13 -7.94
CA ILE A 156 37.82 0.70 -7.42
C ILE A 156 38.90 -0.37 -7.48
N THR A 157 40.00 -0.06 -8.19
CA THR A 157 41.18 -0.92 -8.22
C THR A 157 42.27 -0.25 -7.38
N ALA A 158 42.71 -0.92 -6.33
CA ALA A 158 43.83 -0.45 -5.51
C ALA A 158 45.17 -0.69 -6.23
N PRO A 159 46.23 0.05 -5.88
CA PRO A 159 47.56 -0.07 -6.50
C PRO A 159 48.19 -1.46 -6.34
N ASP A 160 47.76 -2.22 -5.33
CA ASP A 160 48.17 -3.60 -5.05
C ASP A 160 47.45 -4.65 -5.90
N GLY A 161 46.60 -4.22 -6.85
CA GLY A 161 45.85 -5.11 -7.74
C GLY A 161 44.53 -5.64 -7.17
N VAL A 162 44.14 -5.24 -5.97
CA VAL A 162 42.86 -5.62 -5.41
C VAL A 162 41.75 -4.77 -6.03
N THR A 163 40.77 -5.43 -6.65
CA THR A 163 39.60 -4.75 -7.25
C THR A 163 38.37 -4.97 -6.36
N ILE A 164 37.74 -3.87 -5.97
CA ILE A 164 36.45 -3.88 -5.26
C ILE A 164 35.34 -3.70 -6.30
N PRO A 165 34.57 -4.74 -6.62
CA PRO A 165 33.57 -4.69 -7.69
C PRO A 165 32.27 -4.02 -7.19
N ARG A 166 32.23 -2.71 -7.12
CA ARG A 166 31.04 -1.95 -6.68
C ARG A 166 29.88 -2.04 -7.68
N SER A 167 30.18 -2.20 -8.97
CA SER A 167 29.14 -2.35 -10.00
C SER A 167 28.24 -3.58 -9.80
N GLN A 168 28.68 -4.59 -9.06
CA GLN A 168 27.86 -5.76 -8.74
C GLN A 168 26.65 -5.40 -7.83
N ARG A 169 26.74 -4.33 -7.05
CA ARG A 169 25.66 -3.86 -6.18
C ARG A 169 24.40 -3.55 -6.98
N TYR A 170 24.54 -2.91 -8.13
CA TYR A 170 23.41 -2.62 -9.03
C TYR A 170 22.71 -3.91 -9.48
N GLN A 171 23.47 -4.91 -9.93
CA GLN A 171 22.90 -6.19 -10.36
C GLN A 171 22.18 -6.91 -9.23
N GLN A 172 22.78 -6.95 -8.03
CA GLN A 172 22.17 -7.55 -6.85
C GLN A 172 20.84 -6.88 -6.47
N LEU A 173 20.79 -5.54 -6.51
CA LEU A 173 19.56 -4.79 -6.24
C LEU A 173 18.50 -5.06 -7.29
N THR A 174 18.85 -5.10 -8.57
CA THR A 174 17.91 -5.40 -9.68
C THR A 174 17.34 -6.82 -9.56
N ASP A 175 18.17 -7.80 -9.19
CA ASP A 175 17.72 -9.17 -8.94
C ASP A 175 16.78 -9.25 -7.73
N MET A 176 17.05 -8.49 -6.69
CA MET A 176 16.16 -8.38 -5.53
C MET A 176 14.81 -7.78 -5.92
N ILE A 177 14.81 -6.69 -6.69
CA ILE A 177 13.61 -6.05 -7.21
C ILE A 177 12.78 -7.06 -8.02
N ALA A 178 13.41 -7.81 -8.94
CA ALA A 178 12.72 -8.80 -9.75
C ALA A 178 12.04 -9.89 -8.89
N LYS A 179 12.74 -10.40 -7.87
CA LYS A 179 12.19 -11.39 -6.94
C LYS A 179 11.04 -10.83 -6.09
N ARG A 180 11.16 -9.58 -5.64
CA ARG A 180 10.07 -8.91 -4.89
C ARG A 180 8.85 -8.64 -5.76
N TRP A 181 9.03 -8.31 -7.03
CA TRP A 181 7.94 -8.20 -7.99
C TRP A 181 7.21 -9.53 -8.21
N GLU A 182 7.95 -10.63 -8.33
CA GLU A 182 7.35 -11.95 -8.44
C GLU A 182 6.56 -12.33 -7.18
N GLN A 183 7.13 -12.05 -6.01
CA GLN A 183 6.45 -12.25 -4.72
C GLN A 183 5.16 -11.43 -4.63
N TYR A 184 5.21 -10.14 -5.00
CA TYR A 184 4.04 -9.26 -5.03
C TYR A 184 2.95 -9.80 -5.94
N ARG A 185 3.30 -10.19 -7.17
CA ARG A 185 2.34 -10.77 -8.15
C ARG A 185 1.70 -12.04 -7.61
N THR A 186 2.49 -12.92 -7.01
CA THR A 186 2.00 -14.17 -6.43
C THR A 186 1.00 -13.90 -5.30
N LEU A 187 1.32 -12.96 -4.41
CA LEU A 187 0.42 -12.58 -3.32
C LEU A 187 -0.88 -11.96 -3.85
N CYS A 188 -0.79 -11.03 -4.79
CA CYS A 188 -1.98 -10.42 -5.40
C CYS A 188 -2.86 -11.48 -6.10
N ALA A 189 -2.26 -12.43 -6.80
CA ALA A 189 -2.98 -13.53 -7.43
C ALA A 189 -3.67 -14.44 -6.40
N GLN A 190 -2.99 -14.79 -5.32
CA GLN A 190 -3.55 -15.61 -4.24
C GLN A 190 -4.71 -14.93 -3.51
N LEU A 191 -4.61 -13.62 -3.32
CA LEU A 191 -5.61 -12.81 -2.64
C LEU A 191 -6.71 -12.28 -3.57
N ASN A 192 -6.61 -12.54 -4.89
CA ASN A 192 -7.51 -12.01 -5.91
C ASN A 192 -7.62 -10.47 -5.89
N ILE A 193 -6.49 -9.79 -5.80
CA ILE A 193 -6.42 -8.33 -5.69
C ILE A 193 -6.09 -7.70 -7.04
N GLY A 194 -6.70 -6.53 -7.33
CA GLY A 194 -6.34 -5.68 -8.44
C GLY A 194 -6.60 -6.29 -9.82
N LEU A 195 -5.68 -6.11 -10.75
CA LEU A 195 -5.79 -6.61 -12.14
C LEU A 195 -5.84 -8.13 -12.23
N TRP A 196 -5.32 -8.85 -11.26
CA TRP A 196 -5.37 -10.32 -11.20
C TRP A 196 -6.80 -10.84 -11.05
N ARG A 197 -7.70 -10.05 -10.48
CA ARG A 197 -9.13 -10.34 -10.45
C ARG A 197 -9.77 -10.33 -11.85
N ILE A 198 -9.27 -9.49 -12.74
CA ILE A 198 -9.75 -9.40 -14.12
C ILE A 198 -9.41 -10.68 -14.90
N GLU A 199 -8.20 -11.20 -14.71
CA GLU A 199 -7.77 -12.46 -15.33
C GLU A 199 -8.54 -13.67 -14.80
N MET A 200 -8.96 -13.60 -13.54
CA MET A 200 -9.78 -14.63 -12.88
C MET A 200 -11.28 -14.29 -12.88
N GLY A 201 -11.67 -13.22 -13.52
CA GLY A 201 -13.04 -12.77 -13.65
C GLY A 201 -13.91 -13.80 -14.36
N ASN A 202 -14.79 -14.43 -13.61
CA ASN A 202 -15.72 -15.38 -14.16
C ASN A 202 -16.95 -14.65 -14.69
N LEU A 203 -17.00 -14.43 -16.00
CA LEU A 203 -18.25 -14.20 -16.66
C LEU A 203 -19.09 -15.48 -16.50
N ARG A 204 -20.25 -15.34 -15.88
CA ARG A 204 -21.17 -16.46 -15.67
C ARG A 204 -22.50 -16.14 -16.32
N ARG A 205 -23.09 -17.12 -16.93
CA ARG A 205 -24.47 -17.07 -17.45
C ARG A 205 -25.34 -18.01 -16.63
N THR A 206 -26.62 -17.77 -16.61
CA THR A 206 -27.55 -18.73 -16.03
C THR A 206 -27.91 -19.76 -17.09
N SER A 207 -27.62 -21.03 -16.83
CA SER A 207 -28.11 -22.12 -17.69
C SER A 207 -29.62 -22.19 -17.61
N ARG A 208 -30.21 -22.33 -18.77
CA ARG A 208 -31.66 -22.38 -18.87
C ARG A 208 -32.25 -23.72 -18.42
N THR A 209 -31.45 -24.78 -18.53
CA THR A 209 -31.89 -26.14 -18.15
C THR A 209 -31.78 -26.34 -16.65
N THR A 210 -30.69 -25.88 -16.05
CA THR A 210 -30.38 -26.14 -14.63
C THR A 210 -30.64 -24.94 -13.70
N ASN A 211 -30.91 -23.77 -14.27
CA ASN A 211 -31.03 -22.48 -13.57
C ASN A 211 -29.83 -22.14 -12.66
N LYS A 212 -28.66 -22.70 -12.96
CA LYS A 212 -27.40 -22.46 -12.24
C LYS A 212 -26.49 -21.54 -13.02
N LEU A 213 -25.66 -20.81 -12.31
CA LEU A 213 -24.61 -19.98 -12.90
C LEU A 213 -23.50 -20.87 -13.47
N VAL A 214 -23.23 -20.75 -14.76
CA VAL A 214 -22.18 -21.48 -15.47
C VAL A 214 -21.20 -20.53 -16.14
N PRO A 215 -19.92 -20.90 -16.25
CA PRO A 215 -18.93 -20.09 -16.95
C PRO A 215 -19.26 -19.96 -18.43
N ILE A 216 -19.16 -18.75 -18.98
CA ILE A 216 -19.46 -18.48 -20.41
C ILE A 216 -18.47 -19.14 -21.36
N TYR A 217 -17.24 -19.35 -20.90
CA TYR A 217 -16.17 -19.90 -21.73
C TYR A 217 -16.18 -21.44 -21.83
N MET A 218 -17.15 -22.12 -21.23
CA MET A 218 -17.29 -23.56 -21.40
C MET A 218 -18.04 -23.88 -22.68
N PRO A 219 -17.36 -24.20 -23.80
CA PRO A 219 -18.00 -24.43 -25.08
C PRO A 219 -18.77 -25.74 -25.14
N GLN A 220 -18.64 -26.58 -24.13
CA GLN A 220 -19.30 -27.89 -24.05
C GLN A 220 -20.70 -27.86 -23.47
N GLU A 221 -21.06 -26.74 -22.83
CA GLU A 221 -22.43 -26.55 -22.42
C GLU A 221 -23.26 -26.28 -23.69
N ILE A 222 -24.04 -27.28 -24.11
CA ILE A 222 -24.93 -27.12 -25.23
C ILE A 222 -25.87 -25.98 -24.90
N ASP A 223 -25.82 -24.95 -25.71
CA ASP A 223 -26.72 -23.83 -25.56
C ASP A 223 -28.14 -24.32 -25.84
N ASP A 224 -28.87 -24.61 -24.80
CA ASP A 224 -30.25 -24.97 -24.80
C ASP A 224 -31.19 -23.76 -24.86
N SER A 225 -30.60 -22.58 -24.83
CA SER A 225 -31.33 -21.32 -24.80
C SER A 225 -31.50 -20.76 -26.20
N ARG A 226 -32.74 -20.74 -26.66
CA ARG A 226 -33.17 -20.00 -27.85
C ARG A 226 -33.52 -18.53 -27.52
N ARG A 227 -33.26 -18.08 -26.32
CA ARG A 227 -33.53 -16.73 -25.86
C ARG A 227 -32.23 -16.05 -25.44
N PRO A 228 -32.13 -14.72 -25.53
CA PRO A 228 -30.99 -14.02 -25.06
C PRO A 228 -30.76 -14.31 -23.57
N GLU A 229 -29.57 -14.80 -23.28
CA GLU A 229 -29.19 -15.22 -21.96
C GLU A 229 -28.83 -14.01 -21.10
N ARG A 230 -29.09 -14.13 -19.81
CA ARG A 230 -28.68 -13.12 -18.85
C ARG A 230 -27.24 -13.38 -18.45
N VAL A 231 -26.38 -12.45 -18.78
CA VAL A 231 -24.99 -12.49 -18.36
C VAL A 231 -24.88 -11.72 -17.06
N TYR A 232 -24.46 -12.42 -16.01
CA TYR A 232 -24.13 -11.77 -14.74
C TYR A 232 -22.65 -11.47 -14.73
N ILE A 233 -22.32 -10.18 -14.78
CA ILE A 233 -20.97 -9.71 -14.56
C ILE A 233 -20.86 -9.45 -13.06
N GLN A 234 -20.05 -10.21 -12.36
CA GLN A 234 -19.74 -9.90 -10.97
C GLN A 234 -19.04 -8.54 -10.92
N ASN A 235 -19.56 -7.65 -10.10
CA ASN A 235 -19.09 -6.26 -10.01
C ASN A 235 -17.64 -6.09 -9.62
N ASP A 236 -17.04 -7.14 -9.14
CA ASP A 236 -15.70 -7.16 -8.60
C ASP A 236 -14.61 -7.46 -9.64
N LEU A 237 -14.96 -7.58 -10.90
CA LEU A 237 -13.99 -7.87 -11.98
C LEU A 237 -12.91 -6.80 -12.11
N THR A 238 -13.19 -5.58 -11.70
CA THR A 238 -12.24 -4.46 -11.82
C THR A 238 -11.75 -3.95 -10.46
N GLY A 239 -12.19 -4.55 -9.34
CA GLY A 239 -12.01 -3.95 -8.02
C GLY A 239 -12.73 -2.61 -7.87
N ARG A 240 -13.53 -2.22 -8.86
CA ARG A 240 -14.38 -1.05 -8.77
C ARG A 240 -15.67 -1.46 -8.09
N ASN A 241 -15.84 -1.03 -6.85
CA ASN A 241 -17.16 -0.86 -6.29
C ASN A 241 -17.80 0.36 -6.99
N VAL A 242 -18.26 0.17 -8.21
CA VAL A 242 -19.07 1.20 -8.85
C VAL A 242 -20.44 1.09 -8.20
N PRO A 243 -20.94 2.13 -7.52
CA PRO A 243 -22.33 2.16 -7.11
C PRO A 243 -23.20 2.31 -8.38
N GLN A 244 -23.40 1.19 -9.03
CA GLN A 244 -24.34 1.14 -10.14
C GLN A 244 -25.72 0.92 -9.57
N PRO A 245 -26.73 1.59 -10.12
CA PRO A 245 -28.09 1.17 -9.86
C PRO A 245 -28.26 -0.23 -10.42
N TYR A 246 -28.12 -1.21 -9.55
CA TYR A 246 -28.30 -2.59 -9.95
C TYR A 246 -29.73 -2.82 -10.38
N THR A 247 -29.93 -3.13 -11.65
CA THR A 247 -31.17 -3.71 -12.08
C THR A 247 -31.06 -5.21 -11.83
N GLN A 248 -31.42 -5.64 -10.66
CA GLN A 248 -31.52 -7.07 -10.34
C GLN A 248 -32.87 -7.56 -10.82
N VAL A 249 -32.88 -8.50 -11.72
CA VAL A 249 -34.12 -9.14 -12.15
C VAL A 249 -34.33 -10.40 -11.34
N TRP A 250 -35.38 -10.43 -10.59
CA TRP A 250 -35.82 -11.57 -9.79
C TRP A 250 -37.04 -12.18 -10.47
N ASP A 251 -36.98 -13.46 -10.77
CA ASP A 251 -38.16 -14.21 -11.23
C ASP A 251 -38.93 -14.69 -9.99
N LEU A 252 -40.06 -14.09 -9.77
CA LEU A 252 -40.98 -14.43 -8.69
C LEU A 252 -42.02 -15.39 -9.23
N VAL A 253 -42.07 -16.61 -8.70
CA VAL A 253 -43.16 -17.54 -8.97
C VAL A 253 -44.18 -17.44 -7.84
N LEU A 254 -45.33 -16.89 -8.16
CA LEU A 254 -46.44 -16.73 -7.22
C LEU A 254 -47.58 -17.61 -7.63
N TYR A 255 -48.15 -18.34 -6.65
CA TYR A 255 -49.38 -19.10 -6.87
C TYR A 255 -50.59 -18.26 -6.40
N GLN A 256 -51.66 -18.41 -7.12
CA GLN A 256 -52.88 -17.66 -6.81
C GLN A 256 -53.44 -18.11 -5.42
N GLY A 257 -53.52 -17.14 -4.52
CA GLY A 257 -54.01 -17.38 -3.16
C GLY A 257 -52.93 -17.38 -2.08
N ASP A 258 -51.66 -17.35 -2.44
CA ASP A 258 -50.56 -17.25 -1.49
C ASP A 258 -50.29 -15.82 -1.06
N SER A 259 -49.97 -15.62 0.21
CA SER A 259 -49.37 -14.39 0.71
C SER A 259 -47.85 -14.53 0.60
N TYR A 260 -47.22 -13.52 0.06
CA TYR A 260 -45.77 -13.53 -0.15
C TYR A 260 -45.14 -12.26 0.46
N GLU A 261 -44.14 -12.48 1.28
CA GLU A 261 -43.37 -11.41 1.92
C GLU A 261 -41.91 -11.53 1.47
N ILE A 262 -41.33 -10.43 0.98
CA ILE A 262 -39.95 -10.38 0.53
C ILE A 262 -39.27 -9.28 1.32
N GLU A 263 -38.21 -9.65 2.01
CA GLU A 263 -37.30 -8.72 2.64
C GLU A 263 -36.14 -8.41 1.67
N PHE A 264 -35.93 -7.12 1.42
CA PHE A 264 -34.82 -6.66 0.61
C PHE A 264 -33.75 -6.06 1.53
N ASP A 265 -32.62 -6.71 1.61
CA ASP A 265 -31.46 -6.19 2.33
C ASP A 265 -30.54 -5.45 1.37
N PHE A 266 -30.33 -4.17 1.64
CA PHE A 266 -29.49 -3.31 0.82
C PHE A 266 -28.17 -3.07 1.53
N PRO A 267 -27.02 -3.23 0.85
CA PRO A 267 -25.70 -2.99 1.44
C PRO A 267 -25.38 -1.49 1.62
N PHE A 268 -26.32 -0.60 1.41
CA PHE A 268 -26.17 0.84 1.54
C PHE A 268 -27.40 1.47 2.21
N ASP A 269 -27.21 2.65 2.79
CA ASP A 269 -28.28 3.40 3.41
C ASP A 269 -29.27 3.94 2.37
N ILE A 270 -30.52 3.51 2.49
CA ILE A 270 -31.64 3.88 1.61
C ILE A 270 -32.51 4.98 2.20
N THR A 271 -32.08 5.62 3.29
CA THR A 271 -32.81 6.72 3.91
C THR A 271 -32.99 7.89 2.92
N GLY A 272 -34.23 8.26 2.67
CA GLY A 272 -34.58 9.33 1.72
C GLY A 272 -34.90 8.88 0.30
N TYR A 273 -34.82 7.59 0.00
CA TYR A 273 -35.26 7.06 -1.30
C TYR A 273 -36.76 6.77 -1.30
N THR A 274 -37.39 6.96 -2.44
CA THR A 274 -38.80 6.58 -2.65
C THR A 274 -38.90 5.29 -3.41
N TYR A 275 -39.67 4.36 -2.89
CA TYR A 275 -39.86 3.02 -3.48
C TYR A 275 -41.13 3.03 -4.36
N LYS A 276 -41.03 2.39 -5.52
CA LYS A 276 -42.19 2.07 -6.36
C LYS A 276 -42.15 0.62 -6.75
N SER A 277 -43.16 -0.14 -6.37
CA SER A 277 -43.38 -1.50 -6.89
C SER A 277 -44.57 -1.49 -7.86
N GLN A 278 -44.46 -2.25 -8.94
CA GLN A 278 -45.52 -2.36 -9.91
C GLN A 278 -45.65 -3.82 -10.35
N ILE A 279 -46.81 -4.41 -10.07
CA ILE A 279 -47.16 -5.74 -10.57
C ILE A 279 -48.04 -5.56 -11.82
N ARG A 280 -47.57 -6.06 -12.95
CA ARG A 280 -48.30 -6.04 -14.22
C ARG A 280 -48.70 -7.43 -14.64
N LYS A 281 -49.97 -7.66 -14.86
CA LYS A 281 -50.45 -8.90 -15.47
C LYS A 281 -50.20 -8.77 -16.98
N ILE A 282 -49.28 -9.55 -17.49
CA ILE A 282 -49.08 -9.64 -18.94
C ILE A 282 -50.04 -10.71 -19.46
N GLY A 283 -51.18 -10.25 -19.99
CA GLY A 283 -52.11 -11.13 -20.67
C GLY A 283 -51.47 -11.68 -21.95
N ARG A 284 -51.54 -13.00 -22.14
CA ARG A 284 -51.26 -13.56 -23.48
C ARG A 284 -52.35 -13.08 -24.42
N ALA A 285 -51.97 -12.32 -25.45
CA ALA A 285 -52.84 -12.15 -26.60
C ALA A 285 -53.03 -13.51 -27.24
N HIS A 286 -54.22 -14.07 -27.10
CA HIS A 286 -54.64 -15.17 -27.96
C HIS A 286 -54.92 -14.58 -29.33
N VAL A 287 -54.14 -14.98 -30.33
CA VAL A 287 -54.46 -14.87 -31.72
C VAL A 287 -55.33 -16.05 -32.09
#